data_074f062bea3f148681e2fe155b27bfa1
#
_entry.id   074f062bea3f148681e2fe155b27bfa1
#
_cell.length_a   1.000
_cell.length_b   1.000
_cell.length_c   1.000
_cell.angle_alpha   90.00
_cell.angle_beta   90.00
_cell.angle_gamma   90.00
#
_symmetry.space_group_name_H-M   'P 1'
#
loop_
_entity.id
_entity.type
_entity.pdbx_description
1 polymer ?
#
loop_
_entity_poly.entity_id
_entity_poly.type
_entity_poly.pdbx_seq_one_letter_code
_entity_poly.pdbx_strand_id
1 'polypeptide(L)'
;ALTMGLVHAPYQRVLDAMVGDGASVVLAGHTHGGQLAVPLWGALVTNCDLDTRRAKGVSRWWPGAGTAGARGGAAPSSDAPEDAAWLHVSAGLGTSPYAPVRFACRPEATLLTLLARDS
;
A
#
# COMPACT_ATOMS: atom_id res chain seq x y z
N ALA A 1 -14.49 8.52 -16.12
CA ALA A 1 -14.32 9.23 -14.84
C ALA A 1 -13.33 8.47 -13.94
N LEU A 2 -12.58 9.20 -13.12
CA LEU A 2 -11.68 8.62 -12.15
C LEU A 2 -12.47 8.20 -10.91
N THR A 3 -12.31 6.94 -10.49
CA THR A 3 -12.84 6.44 -9.23
C THR A 3 -11.68 6.20 -8.27
N MET A 4 -11.72 6.87 -7.13
CA MET A 4 -10.71 6.74 -6.09
C MET A 4 -11.29 6.05 -4.85
N GLY A 5 -10.57 5.08 -4.32
CA GLY A 5 -10.84 4.49 -3.02
C GLY A 5 -10.01 5.16 -1.94
N LEU A 6 -10.62 5.39 -0.78
CA LEU A 6 -9.93 5.90 0.39
C LEU A 6 -10.20 4.96 1.55
N VAL A 7 -9.16 4.44 2.17
CA VAL A 7 -9.28 3.48 3.26
C VAL A 7 -8.21 3.75 4.31
N HIS A 8 -8.57 3.53 5.59
CA HIS A 8 -7.59 3.70 6.67
C HIS A 8 -6.51 2.63 6.61
N ALA A 9 -6.91 1.36 6.59
CA ALA A 9 -5.99 0.22 6.62
C ALA A 9 -6.11 -0.60 5.33
N PRO A 10 -4.99 -0.89 4.64
CA PRO A 10 -5.02 -1.57 3.35
C PRO A 10 -5.13 -3.09 3.50
N TYR A 11 -6.19 -3.58 4.14
CA TYR A 11 -6.47 -5.01 4.16
C TYR A 11 -6.80 -5.53 2.76
N GLN A 12 -6.29 -6.70 2.43
CA GLN A 12 -6.45 -7.30 1.09
C GLN A 12 -7.92 -7.39 0.67
N ARG A 13 -8.80 -7.83 1.57
CA ARG A 13 -10.24 -7.93 1.27
C ARG A 13 -10.86 -6.59 0.89
N VAL A 14 -10.41 -5.51 1.50
CA VAL A 14 -10.91 -4.16 1.22
C VAL A 14 -10.35 -3.66 -0.12
N LEU A 15 -9.08 -3.88 -0.38
CA LEU A 15 -8.45 -3.52 -1.66
C LEU A 15 -9.10 -4.28 -2.81
N ASP A 16 -9.32 -5.58 -2.66
CA ASP A 16 -9.99 -6.39 -3.67
C ASP A 16 -11.41 -5.87 -3.96
N ALA A 17 -12.17 -5.53 -2.92
CA ALA A 17 -13.51 -5.00 -3.08
C ALA A 17 -13.51 -3.64 -3.79
N MET A 18 -12.64 -2.71 -3.39
CA MET A 18 -12.58 -1.38 -4.00
C MET A 18 -12.17 -1.45 -5.47
N VAL A 19 -11.14 -2.23 -5.79
CA VAL A 19 -10.67 -2.37 -7.17
C VAL A 19 -11.68 -3.14 -8.00
N GLY A 20 -12.32 -4.16 -7.43
CA GLY A 20 -13.41 -4.89 -8.08
C GLY A 20 -14.61 -3.99 -8.39
N ASP A 21 -14.87 -2.98 -7.57
CA ASP A 21 -15.93 -1.99 -7.79
C ASP A 21 -15.52 -0.85 -8.74
N GLY A 22 -14.32 -0.88 -9.29
CA GLY A 22 -13.87 0.06 -10.31
C GLY A 22 -12.92 1.15 -9.84
N ALA A 23 -12.40 1.09 -8.63
CA ALA A 23 -11.40 2.06 -8.19
C ALA A 23 -10.11 1.91 -9.02
N SER A 24 -9.64 3.00 -9.57
CA SER A 24 -8.38 3.06 -10.32
C SER A 24 -7.20 3.48 -9.46
N VAL A 25 -7.49 4.16 -8.36
CA VAL A 25 -6.51 4.62 -7.38
C VAL A 25 -7.05 4.35 -5.99
N VAL A 26 -6.25 3.75 -5.13
CA VAL A 26 -6.60 3.56 -3.71
C VAL A 26 -5.54 4.23 -2.85
N LEU A 27 -5.98 5.03 -1.91
CA LEU A 27 -5.14 5.70 -0.93
C LEU A 27 -5.38 5.07 0.45
N ALA A 28 -4.31 4.67 1.11
CA ALA A 28 -4.38 4.00 2.40
C ALA A 28 -3.29 4.51 3.35
N GLY A 29 -3.48 4.26 4.62
CA GLY A 29 -2.53 4.58 5.68
C GLY A 29 -2.36 3.40 6.64
N HIS A 30 -2.39 3.68 7.93
CA HIS A 30 -2.36 2.71 9.04
C HIS A 30 -1.05 1.96 9.24
N THR A 31 -0.37 1.55 8.19
CA THR A 31 0.85 0.73 8.28
C THR A 31 2.02 1.47 8.91
N HIS A 32 1.96 2.80 8.96
CA HIS A 32 3.07 3.65 9.37
C HIS A 32 4.38 3.32 8.63
N GLY A 33 4.27 2.85 7.36
CA GLY A 33 5.40 2.43 6.55
C GLY A 33 6.08 1.16 7.04
N GLY A 34 5.37 0.35 7.87
CA GLY A 34 6.00 -0.74 8.60
C GLY A 34 6.96 -0.18 9.64
N GLN A 35 6.45 0.64 10.53
CA GLN A 35 7.16 1.50 11.50
C GLN A 35 8.49 0.94 12.04
N LEU A 36 8.57 -0.39 12.18
CA LEU A 36 9.81 -1.11 12.42
C LEU A 36 10.25 -1.76 11.10
N ALA A 37 11.29 -1.24 10.51
CA ALA A 37 11.83 -1.74 9.25
C ALA A 37 13.30 -2.12 9.42
N VAL A 38 13.75 -3.08 8.64
CA VAL A 38 15.17 -3.45 8.56
C VAL A 38 15.74 -2.83 7.29
N PRO A 39 16.85 -2.08 7.37
CA PRO A 39 17.54 -1.58 6.18
C PRO A 39 17.83 -2.74 5.21
N LEU A 40 17.59 -2.54 3.92
CA LEU A 40 17.71 -3.51 2.84
C LEU A 40 16.59 -4.57 2.78
N TRP A 41 15.88 -4.83 3.88
CA TRP A 41 14.81 -5.83 3.94
C TRP A 41 13.42 -5.22 3.95
N GLY A 42 13.31 -3.92 4.30
CA GLY A 42 12.05 -3.20 4.34
C GLY A 42 11.27 -3.46 5.62
N ALA A 43 9.97 -3.24 5.54
CA ALA A 43 9.07 -3.32 6.67
C ALA A 43 8.98 -4.74 7.25
N LEU A 44 9.04 -4.85 8.58
CA LEU A 44 8.85 -6.11 9.28
C LEU A 44 7.40 -6.33 9.70
N VAL A 45 6.71 -5.24 10.08
CA VAL A 45 5.33 -5.29 10.60
C VAL A 45 4.50 -4.21 9.93
N THR A 46 3.33 -4.54 9.43
CA THR A 46 2.43 -3.61 8.74
C THR A 46 1.11 -3.36 9.46
N ASN A 47 0.81 -4.10 10.53
CA ASN A 47 -0.45 -4.06 11.27
C ASN A 47 -1.70 -4.35 10.41
N CYS A 48 -1.53 -5.05 9.31
CA CYS A 48 -2.59 -5.53 8.43
C CYS A 48 -2.08 -6.77 7.68
N ASP A 49 -2.90 -7.33 6.81
CA ASP A 49 -2.53 -8.53 6.04
C ASP A 49 -1.83 -8.21 4.71
N LEU A 50 -1.51 -6.95 4.48
CA LEU A 50 -0.79 -6.52 3.28
C LEU A 50 0.66 -6.97 3.35
N ASP A 51 1.23 -7.37 2.22
CA ASP A 51 2.63 -7.72 2.15
C ASP A 51 3.53 -6.51 2.44
N THR A 52 4.68 -6.76 3.05
CA THR A 52 5.59 -5.68 3.50
C THR A 52 6.16 -4.86 2.37
N ARG A 53 6.19 -5.39 1.14
CA ARG A 53 6.65 -4.66 -0.04
C ARG A 53 5.71 -3.51 -0.42
N ARG A 54 4.44 -3.56 0.01
CA ARG A 54 3.43 -2.55 -0.23
C ARG A 54 3.14 -1.68 1.00
N ALA A 55 3.94 -1.79 2.06
CA ALA A 55 3.70 -1.12 3.34
C ALA A 55 3.79 0.42 3.25
N LYS A 56 4.44 0.95 2.24
CA LYS A 56 4.48 2.38 1.92
C LYS A 56 4.79 2.61 0.45
N GLY A 57 4.49 3.81 -0.02
CA GLY A 57 4.78 4.23 -1.38
C GLY A 57 3.74 3.79 -2.39
N VAL A 58 4.09 3.90 -3.65
CA VAL A 58 3.22 3.59 -4.78
C VAL A 58 3.50 2.18 -5.28
N SER A 59 2.43 1.42 -5.46
CA SER A 59 2.48 0.09 -6.04
C SER A 59 1.23 -0.16 -6.89
N ARG A 60 1.10 -1.35 -7.42
CA ARG A 60 -0.07 -1.76 -8.19
C ARG A 60 -0.86 -2.81 -7.41
N TRP A 61 -2.18 -2.72 -7.50
CA TRP A 61 -3.07 -3.71 -6.90
C TRP A 61 -4.11 -4.21 -7.89
N TRP A 62 -4.44 -5.47 -7.80
CA TRP A 62 -5.51 -6.13 -8.53
C TRP A 62 -6.08 -7.25 -7.65
N PRO A 63 -7.33 -7.67 -7.84
CA PRO A 63 -7.88 -8.77 -7.04
C PRO A 63 -7.01 -10.02 -7.13
N GLY A 64 -6.61 -10.54 -5.98
CA GLY A 64 -5.73 -11.71 -5.90
C GLY A 64 -4.23 -11.39 -5.95
N ALA A 65 -3.84 -10.12 -5.97
CA ALA A 65 -2.42 -9.73 -6.00
C ALA A 65 -1.65 -10.16 -4.74
N GLY A 66 -2.32 -10.17 -3.60
CA GLY A 66 -1.71 -10.51 -2.33
C GLY A 66 -1.94 -11.96 -1.94
N THR A 67 -1.09 -12.46 -1.05
CA THR A 67 -1.30 -13.72 -0.33
C THR A 67 -1.11 -13.50 1.16
N ALA A 68 -1.53 -14.44 1.96
CA ALA A 68 -1.22 -14.42 3.38
C ALA A 68 0.30 -14.54 3.57
N GLY A 69 0.88 -13.56 4.26
CA GLY A 69 2.29 -13.59 4.60
C GLY A 69 3.08 -12.38 4.12
N ALA A 70 4.14 -12.08 4.85
CA ALA A 70 4.87 -10.82 4.73
C ALA A 70 5.56 -10.60 3.38
N ARG A 71 5.86 -11.65 2.65
CA ARG A 71 6.56 -11.59 1.37
C ARG A 71 5.89 -12.46 0.28
N GLY A 72 4.68 -12.90 0.54
CA GLY A 72 3.89 -13.64 -0.44
C GLY A 72 3.26 -12.72 -1.47
N GLY A 73 2.66 -13.32 -2.47
CA GLY A 73 1.94 -12.60 -3.50
C GLY A 73 2.80 -12.14 -4.67
N ALA A 74 2.12 -11.57 -5.65
CA ALA A 74 2.75 -11.06 -6.86
C ALA A 74 3.59 -9.81 -6.58
N ALA A 75 4.67 -9.63 -7.32
CA ALA A 75 5.52 -8.46 -7.17
C ALA A 75 4.72 -7.17 -7.46
N PRO A 76 4.92 -6.10 -6.65
CA PRO A 76 4.06 -4.91 -6.68
C PRO A 76 3.95 -4.20 -8.03
N SER A 77 4.94 -4.32 -8.86
CA SER A 77 4.96 -3.62 -10.16
C SER A 77 5.24 -4.54 -11.33
N SER A 78 6.21 -5.45 -11.21
CA SER A 78 6.63 -6.30 -12.34
C SER A 78 5.59 -7.33 -12.77
N ASP A 79 4.76 -7.80 -11.82
CA ASP A 79 3.72 -8.80 -12.10
C ASP A 79 2.34 -8.18 -12.36
N ALA A 80 2.23 -6.85 -12.32
CA ALA A 80 0.95 -6.17 -12.43
C ALA A 80 0.38 -6.28 -13.85
N PRO A 81 -0.91 -6.67 -13.99
CA PRO A 81 -1.60 -6.54 -15.25
C PRO A 81 -1.75 -5.07 -15.66
N GLU A 82 -1.96 -4.83 -16.94
CA GLU A 82 -2.01 -3.46 -17.49
C GLU A 82 -3.13 -2.62 -16.86
N ASP A 83 -4.24 -3.26 -16.53
CA ASP A 83 -5.43 -2.61 -15.94
C ASP A 83 -5.42 -2.57 -14.41
N ALA A 84 -4.33 -2.97 -13.77
CA ALA A 84 -4.22 -2.93 -12.33
C ALA A 84 -4.42 -1.50 -11.78
N ALA A 85 -5.02 -1.39 -10.60
CA ALA A 85 -5.17 -0.12 -9.91
C ALA A 85 -3.84 0.37 -9.34
N TRP A 86 -3.75 1.66 -9.11
CA TRP A 86 -2.65 2.25 -8.35
C TRP A 86 -2.99 2.22 -6.86
N LEU A 87 -2.06 1.78 -6.05
CA LEU A 87 -2.16 1.79 -4.60
C LEU A 87 -1.06 2.68 -4.02
N HIS A 88 -1.45 3.68 -3.25
CA HIS A 88 -0.51 4.45 -2.45
C HIS A 88 -0.79 4.22 -0.98
N VAL A 89 0.22 3.72 -0.27
CA VAL A 89 0.18 3.53 1.18
C VAL A 89 1.10 4.57 1.80
N SER A 90 0.51 5.47 2.59
CA SER A 90 1.27 6.52 3.26
C SER A 90 1.95 5.99 4.52
N ALA A 91 3.24 6.30 4.67
CA ALA A 91 3.95 6.04 5.92
C ALA A 91 3.49 7.00 7.04
N GLY A 92 2.92 8.16 6.66
CA GLY A 92 2.43 9.14 7.61
C GLY A 92 3.54 9.86 8.39
N LEU A 93 3.13 10.81 9.21
CA LEU A 93 4.03 11.62 10.03
C LEU A 93 4.09 11.15 11.48
N GLY A 94 3.13 10.35 11.92
CA GLY A 94 3.00 9.88 13.29
C GLY A 94 3.54 8.48 13.50
N THR A 95 3.33 7.98 14.70
CA THR A 95 3.63 6.62 15.11
C THR A 95 2.37 5.95 15.67
N SER A 96 2.37 4.62 15.75
CA SER A 96 1.33 3.90 16.46
C SER A 96 1.40 4.23 17.96
N PRO A 97 0.26 4.44 18.64
CA PRO A 97 0.25 4.63 20.09
C PRO A 97 0.79 3.41 20.85
N TYR A 98 0.75 2.23 20.25
CA TYR A 98 1.25 0.99 20.86
C TYR A 98 2.71 0.70 20.55
N ALA A 99 3.29 1.40 19.58
CA ALA A 99 4.69 1.28 19.19
C ALA A 99 5.19 2.67 18.78
N PRO A 100 5.52 3.55 19.74
CA PRO A 100 5.80 4.96 19.45
C PRO A 100 7.19 5.21 18.86
N VAL A 101 7.86 4.20 18.35
CA VAL A 101 9.21 4.30 17.78
C VAL A 101 9.18 3.95 16.30
N ARG A 102 9.88 4.75 15.49
CA ARG A 102 10.17 4.43 14.10
C ARG A 102 11.64 4.03 13.97
N PHE A 103 11.87 2.89 13.34
CA PHE A 103 13.22 2.41 13.03
C PHE A 103 13.34 2.14 11.54
N ALA A 104 14.32 2.78 10.89
CA ALA A 104 14.55 2.68 9.44
C ALA A 104 13.31 3.00 8.58
N CYS A 105 12.34 3.73 9.14
CA CYS A 105 11.14 4.16 8.44
C CYS A 105 10.82 5.61 8.83
N ARG A 106 11.25 6.55 8.00
CA ARG A 106 11.07 7.98 8.27
C ARG A 106 9.60 8.38 8.13
N PRO A 107 9.12 9.34 8.95
CA PRO A 107 7.85 10.00 8.67
C PRO A 107 7.88 10.64 7.29
N GLU A 108 6.75 10.58 6.58
CA GLU A 108 6.67 11.19 5.25
C GLU A 108 5.28 11.74 4.94
N ALA A 109 5.27 12.78 4.14
CA ALA A 109 4.09 13.28 3.45
C ALA A 109 4.38 13.22 1.94
N THR A 110 3.42 12.78 1.15
CA THR A 110 3.64 12.52 -0.27
C THR A 110 2.71 13.39 -1.12
N LEU A 111 3.27 14.07 -2.11
CA LEU A 111 2.51 14.72 -3.15
C LEU A 111 2.35 13.74 -4.33
N LEU A 112 1.13 13.43 -4.69
CA LEU A 112 0.82 12.57 -5.83
C LEU A 112 0.28 13.41 -6.97
N THR A 113 0.81 13.18 -8.15
CA THR A 113 0.29 13.78 -9.38
C THR A 113 -0.39 12.70 -10.20
N LEU A 114 -1.68 12.90 -10.48
CA LEU A 114 -2.48 11.98 -11.29
C LEU A 114 -2.49 12.47 -12.74
N LEU A 115 -2.10 11.58 -13.63
CA LEU A 115 -2.08 11.86 -15.06
C LEU A 115 -3.12 11.00 -15.77
N ALA A 116 -3.79 11.55 -16.76
CA ALA A 116 -4.68 10.79 -17.61
C ALA A 116 -3.88 9.73 -18.37
N ARG A 117 -4.45 8.55 -18.49
CA ARG A 117 -3.86 7.52 -19.35
C ARG A 117 -4.14 7.87 -20.80
N ASP A 118 -3.12 7.83 -21.62
CA ASP A 118 -3.28 7.90 -23.07
C ASP A 118 -3.96 6.61 -23.54
N SER A 119 -5.04 6.78 -24.31
CA SER A 119 -5.81 5.63 -24.82
C SER A 119 -5.18 5.05 -26.08
#